data_c166f2b2faa5efe9dca0f720f2570967
#
_entry.id   c166f2b2faa5efe9dca0f720f2570967
#
_cell.length_a   1.000
_cell.length_b   1.000
_cell.length_c   1.000
_cell.angle_alpha   90.00
_cell.angle_beta   90.00
_cell.angle_gamma   90.00
#
_symmetry.space_group_name_H-M   'P 1'
#
loop_
_entity.id
_entity.type
_entity.pdbx_description
1 polymer ?
#
loop_
_entity_poly.entity_id
_entity_poly.type
_entity_poly.pdbx_seq_one_letter_code
_entity_poly.pdbx_strand_id
1 'polypeptide(L)'
;MRKIEHIGIAVKDLAVSNKIFEKLFGAPAYKEEEVASEGVKTSFFMNGPNKIELLEATNAESPIAKFIEKKAKAYTILLLM
;
A
#
# COMPACT_ATOMS: atom_id res chain seq x y z
N MET A 1 12.95 -16.88 -14.87
CA MET A 1 11.73 -16.13 -14.61
C MET A 1 11.89 -15.22 -13.41
N ARG A 2 11.38 -14.01 -13.51
CA ARG A 2 11.53 -13.04 -12.44
C ARG A 2 10.32 -13.10 -11.50
N LYS A 3 10.58 -13.09 -10.21
CA LYS A 3 9.51 -13.06 -9.21
C LYS A 3 8.97 -11.63 -9.08
N ILE A 4 7.71 -11.53 -8.74
CA ILE A 4 7.16 -10.26 -8.32
C ILE A 4 7.64 -10.08 -6.89
N GLU A 5 8.45 -9.04 -6.66
CA GLU A 5 9.05 -8.81 -5.36
C GLU A 5 8.24 -7.84 -4.51
N HIS A 6 7.36 -7.10 -5.14
CA HIS A 6 6.72 -6.00 -4.47
C HIS A 6 5.34 -5.76 -5.08
N ILE A 7 4.32 -5.77 -4.25
CA ILE A 7 2.97 -5.44 -4.67
C ILE A 7 2.54 -4.21 -3.88
N GLY A 8 2.20 -3.15 -4.59
CA GLY A 8 1.70 -1.93 -3.97
C GLY A 8 0.19 -1.86 -4.10
N ILE A 9 -0.48 -1.57 -2.99
CA ILE A 9 -1.93 -1.45 -2.96
C ILE A 9 -2.28 -0.06 -2.43
N ALA A 10 -2.97 0.73 -3.25
CA ALA A 10 -3.42 2.04 -2.83
C ALA A 10 -4.68 1.89 -1.96
N VAL A 11 -4.68 2.50 -0.79
CA VAL A 11 -5.78 2.39 0.15
C VAL A 11 -6.23 3.78 0.58
N LYS A 12 -7.49 3.90 0.98
CA LYS A 12 -8.04 5.18 1.44
C LYS A 12 -7.71 5.44 2.89
N ASP A 13 -7.61 4.39 3.70
CA ASP A 13 -7.36 4.52 5.13
C ASP A 13 -6.35 3.47 5.55
N LEU A 14 -5.14 3.91 5.80
CA LEU A 14 -4.05 3.00 6.14
C LEU A 14 -4.28 2.29 7.46
N ALA A 15 -4.82 3.00 8.46
CA ALA A 15 -5.05 2.40 9.77
C ALA A 15 -6.03 1.23 9.70
N VAL A 16 -7.11 1.41 8.96
CA VAL A 16 -8.11 0.35 8.78
C VAL A 16 -7.52 -0.79 7.96
N SER A 17 -6.84 -0.45 6.88
CA SER A 17 -6.25 -1.47 6.00
C SER A 17 -5.17 -2.27 6.71
N ASN A 18 -4.38 -1.62 7.56
CA ASN A 18 -3.36 -2.32 8.34
C ASN A 18 -3.96 -3.41 9.21
N LYS A 19 -5.10 -3.13 9.84
CA LYS A 19 -5.76 -4.12 10.69
C LYS A 19 -6.26 -5.30 9.88
N ILE A 20 -6.79 -5.03 8.71
CA ILE A 20 -7.29 -6.10 7.83
C ILE A 20 -6.14 -7.00 7.38
N PHE A 21 -5.05 -6.40 6.92
CA PHE A 21 -3.92 -7.15 6.42
C PHE A 21 -3.14 -7.86 7.53
N GLU A 22 -3.13 -7.27 8.74
CA GLU A 22 -2.55 -7.93 9.90
C GLU A 22 -3.27 -9.23 10.20
N LYS A 23 -4.60 -9.22 10.13
CA LYS A 23 -5.39 -10.44 10.33
C LYS A 23 -5.17 -11.44 9.21
N LEU A 24 -5.10 -10.94 8.00
CA LEU A 24 -4.95 -11.79 6.83
C LEU A 24 -3.61 -12.54 6.84
N PHE A 25 -2.54 -11.84 7.21
CA PHE A 25 -1.19 -12.42 7.19
C PHE A 25 -0.75 -12.97 8.54
N GLY A 26 -1.51 -12.71 9.59
CA GLY A 26 -1.18 -13.20 10.92
C GLY A 26 -0.03 -12.47 11.60
N ALA A 27 0.34 -11.29 11.09
CA ALA A 27 1.42 -10.50 11.67
C ALA A 27 1.22 -9.03 11.33
N PRO A 28 1.66 -8.11 12.20
CA PRO A 28 1.54 -6.68 11.91
C PRO A 28 2.55 -6.26 10.84
N ALA A 29 2.38 -5.03 10.33
CA ALA A 29 3.34 -4.46 9.42
C ALA A 29 4.71 -4.47 10.07
N TYR A 30 5.73 -4.84 9.31
CA TYR A 30 7.09 -4.85 9.87
C TYR A 30 7.77 -3.50 9.74
N LYS A 31 7.18 -2.58 8.98
CA LYS A 31 7.72 -1.26 8.77
C LYS A 31 6.62 -0.31 8.32
N GLU A 32 6.70 0.93 8.78
CA GLU A 32 5.82 1.99 8.31
C GLU A 32 6.69 3.21 8.03
N GLU A 33 6.35 3.94 6.98
CA GLU A 33 7.09 5.13 6.58
C GLU A 33 6.13 6.21 6.11
N GLU A 34 6.57 7.46 6.24
CA GLU A 34 5.88 8.56 5.61
C GLU A 34 6.90 9.28 4.73
N VAL A 35 6.58 9.43 3.45
CA VAL A 35 7.42 10.16 2.51
C VAL A 35 6.71 11.45 2.17
N ALA A 36 6.98 12.48 2.97
CA ALA A 36 6.28 13.76 2.86
C ALA A 36 6.43 14.39 1.48
N SER A 37 7.61 14.26 0.87
CA SER A 37 7.87 14.84 -0.45
C SER A 37 6.98 14.23 -1.53
N GLU A 38 6.48 13.02 -1.32
CA GLU A 38 5.60 12.35 -2.28
C GLU A 38 4.16 12.27 -1.79
N GLY A 39 3.91 12.81 -0.60
CA GLY A 39 2.56 12.84 -0.03
C GLY A 39 1.98 11.46 0.21
N VAL A 40 2.78 10.55 0.76
CA VAL A 40 2.35 9.17 0.95
C VAL A 40 2.81 8.61 2.30
N LYS A 41 1.94 7.80 2.89
CA LYS A 41 2.27 6.95 4.04
C LYS A 41 2.22 5.52 3.58
N THR A 42 3.15 4.71 4.03
CA THR A 42 3.22 3.31 3.61
C THR A 42 3.34 2.37 4.79
N SER A 43 2.80 1.16 4.61
CA SER A 43 2.97 0.06 5.55
C SER A 43 3.45 -1.14 4.76
N PHE A 44 4.38 -1.89 5.32
CA PHE A 44 4.97 -3.03 4.64
C PHE A 44 4.66 -4.33 5.37
N PHE A 45 4.20 -5.30 4.60
CA PHE A 45 3.94 -6.66 5.10
C PHE A 45 4.72 -7.64 4.24
N MET A 46 5.05 -8.78 4.82
CA MET A 46 5.66 -9.87 4.06
C MET A 46 4.65 -10.99 3.90
N ASN A 47 4.57 -11.51 2.70
CA ASN A 47 3.76 -12.69 2.41
C ASN A 47 4.68 -13.68 1.69
N GLY A 48 5.32 -14.55 2.48
CA GLY A 48 6.37 -15.41 1.94
C GLY A 48 7.54 -14.55 1.45
N PRO A 49 7.99 -14.75 0.23
CA PRO A 49 9.10 -13.97 -0.32
C PRO A 49 8.66 -12.61 -0.88
N ASN A 50 7.37 -12.33 -0.87
CA ASN A 50 6.86 -11.11 -1.50
C ASN A 50 6.60 -10.01 -0.48
N LYS A 51 6.89 -8.79 -0.86
CA LYS A 51 6.59 -7.61 -0.05
C LYS A 51 5.26 -7.05 -0.50
N ILE A 52 4.41 -6.76 0.48
CA ILE A 52 3.13 -6.09 0.23
C ILE A 52 3.23 -4.71 0.83
N GLU A 53 3.01 -3.69 0.02
CA GLU A 53 3.08 -2.32 0.47
C GLU A 53 1.71 -1.66 0.35
N LEU A 54 1.19 -1.16 1.47
CA LEU A 54 -0.04 -0.38 1.46
C LEU A 54 0.33 1.09 1.41
N LEU A 55 -0.36 1.84 0.54
CA LEU A 55 -0.03 3.23 0.28
C LEU A 55 -1.25 4.11 0.49
N GLU A 56 -1.15 5.09 1.37
CA GLU A 56 -2.20 6.06 1.61
C GLU A 56 -1.70 7.46 1.26
N ALA A 57 -2.50 8.23 0.52
CA ALA A 57 -2.15 9.61 0.21
C ALA A 57 -2.29 10.46 1.48
N THR A 58 -1.33 11.36 1.70
CA THR A 58 -1.39 12.29 2.83
C THR A 58 -1.99 13.63 2.42
N ASN A 59 -2.18 13.86 1.12
CA ASN A 59 -2.84 15.07 0.62
C ASN A 59 -3.41 14.80 -0.77
N ALA A 60 -4.27 15.71 -1.23
CA ALA A 60 -4.98 15.55 -2.49
C ALA A 60 -4.09 15.66 -3.73
N GLU A 61 -2.90 16.24 -3.58
CA GLU A 61 -1.96 16.39 -4.69
C GLU A 61 -1.09 15.17 -4.92
N SER A 62 -1.12 14.22 -4.00
CA SER A 62 -0.33 13.01 -4.09
C SER A 62 -0.71 12.18 -5.31
N PRO A 63 0.26 11.55 -5.99
CA PRO A 63 -0.06 10.62 -7.08
C PRO A 63 -0.99 9.49 -6.63
N ILE A 64 -0.88 9.06 -5.37
CA ILE A 64 -1.76 8.02 -4.85
C ILE A 64 -3.19 8.51 -4.73
N ALA A 65 -3.39 9.76 -4.29
CA ALA A 65 -4.73 10.35 -4.20
C ALA A 65 -5.36 10.43 -5.59
N LYS A 66 -4.59 10.87 -6.57
CA LYS A 66 -5.08 10.98 -7.95
C LYS A 66 -5.39 9.63 -8.55
N PHE A 67 -4.59 8.64 -8.23
CA PHE A 67 -4.80 7.28 -8.70
C PHE A 67 -6.09 6.70 -8.13
N ILE A 68 -6.33 6.85 -6.83
CA ILE A 68 -7.55 6.37 -6.19
C ILE A 68 -8.76 7.09 -6.74
N GLU A 69 -8.66 8.38 -6.98
CA GLU A 69 -9.75 9.16 -7.54
C GLU A 69 -10.19 8.61 -8.90
N LYS A 70 -9.24 8.25 -9.74
CA LYS A 70 -9.54 7.69 -11.05
C LYS A 70 -10.12 6.29 -10.97
N LYS A 71 -9.75 5.53 -9.95
CA LYS A 71 -10.14 4.12 -9.80
C LYS A 71 -11.05 3.90 -8.61
N ALA A 72 -11.84 4.89 -8.26
CA ALA A 72 -12.62 4.90 -7.02
C ALA A 72 -13.49 3.67 -6.81
N LYS A 73 -13.92 3.02 -7.86
CA LYS A 73 -14.79 1.84 -7.76
C LYS A 73 -14.08 0.53 -8.10
N ALA A 74 -12.79 0.57 -8.25
CA ALA A 74 -12.02 -0.61 -8.60
C ALA A 74 -10.97 -0.87 -7.55
N TYR A 75 -10.64 -2.13 -7.36
CA TYR A 75 -9.47 -2.47 -6.55
C TYR A 75 -8.25 -2.09 -7.35
N THR A 76 -7.33 -1.44 -6.68
CA THR A 76 -6.16 -0.93 -7.34
C THR A 76 -4.92 -1.60 -6.79
N ILE A 77 -4.24 -2.32 -7.66
CA ILE A 77 -3.00 -2.99 -7.31
C ILE A 77 -1.94 -2.51 -8.27
N LEU A 78 -0.85 -2.00 -7.72
CA LEU A 78 0.32 -1.61 -8.49
C LEU A 78 1.35 -2.71 -8.33
N LEU A 79 1.80 -3.26 -9.44
CA LEU A 79 2.84 -4.28 -9.42
C LEU A 79 4.19 -3.62 -9.65
N LEU A 80 5.07 -3.78 -8.68
CA LEU A 80 6.42 -3.24 -8.74
C LEU A 80 7.40 -4.40 -8.80
N MET A 81 8.21 -4.40 -9.81
CA MET A 81 9.16 -5.48 -10.03
C MET A 81 10.58 -4.97 -10.06
#